data_9898fab5494b478fbc1ab40a59ab6e69
#
_entry.id   9898fab5494b478fbc1ab40a59ab6e69
#
_cell.length_a   1.000
_cell.length_b   1.000
_cell.length_c   1.000
_cell.angle_alpha   90.00
_cell.angle_beta   90.00
_cell.angle_gamma   90.00
#
_symmetry.space_group_name_H-M   'P 1'
#
loop_
_entity.id
_entity.type
_entity.pdbx_description
1 polymer ?
#
loop_
_entity_poly.entity_id
_entity_poly.type
_entity_poly.pdbx_seq_one_letter_code
_entity_poly.pdbx_strand_id
1 'polypeptide(L)'
;MGLKFPSSGQFLSIDVIDGPDVVPAAKRLLKTHSEDGGVSVWDSSSIFFEMHGLEVSDRPSARTLVLLYAADLCFRLRWEIIPALEGGKCVVAVPYIQTGFAFGAVAGLPQKWLTEVFRFAPNATESYRLNGTSSRKLGPPTSGFIEFCSTTLNEDLRPKFATYFEDLDRRGRCRPL
;
A
#
# COMPACT_ATOMS: atom_id res chain seq x y z
N MET A 1 -11.02 -12.88 -14.77
CA MET A 1 -9.85 -13.64 -15.21
C MET A 1 -8.73 -13.28 -14.26
N GLY A 2 -8.37 -14.13 -13.29
CA GLY A 2 -7.31 -13.85 -12.32
C GLY A 2 -5.95 -13.91 -13.03
N LEU A 3 -5.11 -12.92 -12.79
CA LEU A 3 -3.72 -12.94 -13.23
C LEU A 3 -3.04 -14.16 -12.57
N LYS A 4 -2.52 -15.09 -13.38
CA LYS A 4 -1.67 -16.17 -12.87
C LYS A 4 -0.26 -15.62 -12.71
N PHE A 5 0.33 -15.85 -11.54
CA PHE A 5 1.73 -15.55 -11.33
C PHE A 5 2.63 -16.51 -12.08
N PRO A 6 3.74 -16.00 -12.62
CA PRO A 6 4.84 -16.83 -13.04
C PRO A 6 5.42 -17.55 -11.81
N SER A 7 5.72 -18.82 -11.97
CA SER A 7 6.29 -19.67 -10.91
C SER A 7 7.79 -19.42 -10.64
N SER A 8 8.40 -18.47 -11.33
CA SER A 8 9.85 -18.28 -11.34
C SER A 8 10.38 -17.15 -10.45
N GLY A 9 9.55 -16.14 -10.17
CA GLY A 9 9.95 -14.99 -9.34
C GLY A 9 9.40 -15.07 -7.91
N GLN A 10 10.03 -14.34 -6.99
CA GLN A 10 9.55 -14.20 -5.61
C GLN A 10 8.83 -12.88 -5.43
N PHE A 11 7.59 -12.92 -4.95
CA PHE A 11 6.78 -11.73 -4.75
C PHE A 11 6.54 -11.44 -3.26
N LEU A 12 7.07 -10.33 -2.79
CA LEU A 12 6.94 -9.86 -1.41
C LEU A 12 6.10 -8.59 -1.39
N SER A 13 5.34 -8.39 -0.34
CA SER A 13 4.60 -7.16 -0.12
C SER A 13 4.90 -6.55 1.24
N ILE A 14 4.93 -5.22 1.28
CA ILE A 14 4.94 -4.46 2.52
C ILE A 14 3.72 -3.55 2.53
N ASP A 15 2.91 -3.68 3.55
CA ASP A 15 1.83 -2.76 3.82
C ASP A 15 2.21 -1.84 4.99
N VAL A 16 1.85 -0.58 4.90
CA VAL A 16 2.38 0.46 5.76
C VAL A 16 1.31 1.36 6.32
N ILE A 17 1.60 1.82 7.53
CA ILE A 17 0.96 2.99 8.13
C ILE A 17 1.95 4.14 7.95
N ASP A 18 2.06 4.66 6.76
CA ASP A 18 2.85 5.81 6.35
C ASP A 18 4.21 6.06 7.07
N GLY A 19 5.23 6.45 6.35
CA GLY A 19 6.50 6.85 6.95
C GLY A 19 7.65 6.98 5.95
N PRO A 20 8.66 7.81 6.25
CA PRO A 20 9.83 8.02 5.39
C PRO A 20 10.73 6.79 5.27
N ASP A 21 10.56 5.79 6.13
CA ASP A 21 11.40 4.59 6.17
C ASP A 21 10.92 3.44 5.27
N VAL A 22 9.83 3.64 4.54
CA VAL A 22 9.18 2.62 3.71
C VAL A 22 10.11 2.10 2.62
N VAL A 23 10.71 3.01 1.84
CA VAL A 23 11.62 2.61 0.75
C VAL A 23 12.93 1.99 1.27
N PRO A 24 13.59 2.55 2.28
CA PRO A 24 14.73 1.89 2.93
C PRO A 24 14.39 0.50 3.49
N ALA A 25 13.23 0.33 4.12
CA ALA A 25 12.77 -0.96 4.65
C ALA A 25 12.57 -1.99 3.51
N ALA A 26 11.90 -1.59 2.43
CA ALA A 26 11.69 -2.44 1.27
C ALA A 26 13.00 -2.86 0.61
N LYS A 27 13.97 -1.94 0.49
CA LYS A 27 15.32 -2.26 -0.03
C LYS A 27 16.10 -3.20 0.89
N ARG A 28 15.96 -3.08 2.22
CA ARG A 28 16.55 -4.03 3.17
C ARG A 28 15.91 -5.40 3.01
N LEU A 29 14.59 -5.49 2.97
CA LEU A 29 13.86 -6.75 2.77
C LEU A 29 14.28 -7.42 1.45
N LEU A 30 14.36 -6.67 0.36
CA LEU A 30 14.82 -7.20 -0.93
C LEU A 30 16.18 -7.85 -0.80
N LYS A 31 17.15 -7.17 -0.20
CA LYS A 31 18.53 -7.68 -0.02
C LYS A 31 18.61 -8.96 0.80
N THR A 32 17.66 -9.22 1.70
CA THR A 32 17.62 -10.48 2.47
C THR A 32 17.11 -11.66 1.66
N HIS A 33 16.48 -11.40 0.50
CA HIS A 33 15.86 -12.44 -0.32
C HIS A 33 16.57 -12.62 -1.67
N SER A 34 17.11 -11.54 -2.26
CA SER A 34 17.77 -11.60 -3.55
C SER A 34 18.70 -10.41 -3.78
N GLU A 35 19.79 -10.64 -4.50
CA GLU A 35 20.64 -9.57 -5.03
C GLU A 35 20.08 -9.02 -6.36
N ASP A 36 19.29 -9.82 -7.08
CA ASP A 36 18.65 -9.42 -8.34
C ASP A 36 17.13 -9.25 -8.13
N GLY A 37 16.72 -8.00 -8.02
CA GLY A 37 15.31 -7.69 -7.80
C GLY A 37 15.02 -6.21 -7.83
N GLY A 38 13.74 -5.87 -7.60
CA GLY A 38 13.25 -4.50 -7.63
C GLY A 38 12.26 -4.19 -6.51
N VAL A 39 12.15 -2.91 -6.20
CA VAL A 39 11.12 -2.37 -5.31
C VAL A 39 10.14 -1.58 -6.15
N SER A 40 8.87 -2.00 -6.15
CA SER A 40 7.77 -1.25 -6.78
C SER A 40 7.10 -0.39 -5.72
N VAL A 41 7.24 0.92 -5.84
CA VAL A 41 6.76 1.91 -4.88
C VAL A 41 5.60 2.69 -5.48
N TRP A 42 4.56 2.91 -4.70
CA TRP A 42 3.54 3.86 -5.08
C TRP A 42 4.03 5.28 -4.83
N ASP A 43 4.31 6.00 -5.89
CA ASP A 43 4.58 7.44 -5.84
C ASP A 43 3.28 8.21 -6.08
N SER A 44 2.58 8.44 -4.99
CA SER A 44 1.34 9.24 -5.00
C SER A 44 1.58 10.73 -4.76
N SER A 45 2.82 11.14 -4.58
CA SER A 45 3.17 12.47 -4.10
C SER A 45 2.61 13.60 -4.96
N SER A 46 2.66 13.46 -6.29
CA SER A 46 2.15 14.49 -7.20
C SER A 46 0.62 14.62 -7.13
N ILE A 47 -0.10 13.51 -7.14
CA ILE A 47 -1.58 13.50 -7.11
C ILE A 47 -2.09 14.11 -5.80
N PHE A 48 -1.54 13.66 -4.67
CA PHE A 48 -1.99 14.15 -3.37
C PHE A 48 -1.52 15.58 -3.09
N PHE A 49 -0.38 15.98 -3.64
CA PHE A 49 0.09 17.38 -3.56
C PHE A 49 -0.89 18.33 -4.23
N GLU A 50 -1.34 18.00 -5.45
CA GLU A 50 -2.33 18.83 -6.17
C GLU A 50 -3.67 18.86 -5.43
N MET A 51 -4.11 17.74 -4.88
CA MET A 51 -5.37 17.67 -4.13
C MET A 51 -5.30 18.32 -2.74
N HIS A 52 -4.12 18.57 -2.20
CA HIS A 52 -3.97 19.15 -0.86
C HIS A 52 -4.47 20.58 -0.75
N GLY A 53 -4.44 21.32 -1.86
CA GLY A 53 -4.99 22.68 -1.98
C GLY A 53 -6.51 22.77 -2.10
N LEU A 54 -7.21 21.64 -2.24
CA LEU A 54 -8.66 21.63 -2.39
C LEU A 54 -9.38 21.91 -1.05
N GLU A 55 -10.46 22.68 -1.12
CA GLU A 55 -11.38 22.82 0.00
C GLU A 55 -11.95 21.45 0.39
N VAL A 56 -12.33 21.27 1.65
CA VAL A 56 -12.81 19.98 2.17
C VAL A 56 -14.01 19.45 1.36
N SER A 57 -14.89 20.35 0.91
CA SER A 57 -16.06 20.04 0.07
C SER A 57 -15.69 19.45 -1.30
N ASP A 58 -14.52 19.81 -1.81
CA ASP A 58 -14.08 19.47 -3.18
C ASP A 58 -13.15 18.25 -3.20
N ARG A 59 -12.82 17.72 -2.03
CA ARG A 59 -11.96 16.55 -1.90
C ARG A 59 -12.67 15.28 -2.35
N PRO A 60 -11.94 14.35 -2.98
CA PRO A 60 -12.51 13.10 -3.46
C PRO A 60 -13.05 12.25 -2.29
N SER A 61 -14.13 11.53 -2.56
CA SER A 61 -14.70 10.59 -1.59
C SER A 61 -13.72 9.45 -1.24
N ALA A 62 -13.93 8.79 -0.10
CA ALA A 62 -13.14 7.60 0.27
C ALA A 62 -13.17 6.51 -0.82
N ARG A 63 -14.31 6.32 -1.50
CA ARG A 63 -14.40 5.39 -2.63
C ARG A 63 -13.52 5.80 -3.78
N THR A 64 -13.49 7.09 -4.13
CA THR A 64 -12.64 7.63 -5.18
C THR A 64 -11.17 7.41 -4.85
N LEU A 65 -10.76 7.65 -3.60
CA LEU A 65 -9.38 7.43 -3.15
C LEU A 65 -8.96 5.96 -3.25
N VAL A 66 -9.84 5.03 -2.83
CA VAL A 66 -9.59 3.58 -3.00
C VAL A 66 -9.47 3.20 -4.46
N LEU A 67 -10.30 3.77 -5.36
CA LEU A 67 -10.21 3.49 -6.80
C LEU A 67 -8.94 4.04 -7.43
N LEU A 68 -8.48 5.24 -7.02
CA LEU A 68 -7.20 5.78 -7.46
C LEU A 68 -6.04 4.90 -7.03
N TYR A 69 -6.06 4.44 -5.77
CA TYR A 69 -5.09 3.47 -5.27
C TYR A 69 -5.08 2.16 -6.06
N ALA A 70 -6.27 1.62 -6.33
CA ALA A 70 -6.41 0.38 -7.10
C ALA A 70 -5.95 0.55 -8.56
N ALA A 71 -6.21 1.70 -9.18
CA ALA A 71 -5.75 2.00 -10.53
C ALA A 71 -4.23 2.04 -10.61
N ASP A 72 -3.57 2.76 -9.68
CA ASP A 72 -2.11 2.76 -9.60
C ASP A 72 -1.55 1.35 -9.40
N LEU A 73 -2.13 0.58 -8.49
CA LEU A 73 -1.71 -0.80 -8.27
C LEU A 73 -1.85 -1.66 -9.53
N CYS A 74 -2.90 -1.47 -10.34
CA CYS A 74 -3.04 -2.11 -11.64
C CYS A 74 -1.88 -1.76 -12.57
N PHE A 75 -1.48 -0.49 -12.64
CA PHE A 75 -0.34 -0.05 -13.44
C PHE A 75 0.95 -0.70 -12.97
N ARG A 76 1.25 -0.64 -11.68
CA ARG A 76 2.46 -1.26 -11.12
C ARG A 76 2.52 -2.77 -11.36
N LEU A 77 1.39 -3.47 -11.20
CA LEU A 77 1.31 -4.90 -11.49
C LEU A 77 1.62 -5.18 -12.95
N ARG A 78 1.02 -4.42 -13.88
CA ARG A 78 1.17 -4.67 -15.32
C ARG A 78 2.56 -4.33 -15.85
N TRP A 79 3.15 -3.23 -15.40
CA TRP A 79 4.33 -2.67 -16.04
C TRP A 79 5.64 -2.89 -15.26
N GLU A 80 5.55 -3.17 -13.97
CA GLU A 80 6.71 -3.32 -13.11
C GLU A 80 6.78 -4.72 -12.49
N ILE A 81 5.74 -5.11 -11.73
CA ILE A 81 5.78 -6.29 -10.88
C ILE A 81 5.75 -7.57 -11.71
N ILE A 82 4.72 -7.75 -12.54
CA ILE A 82 4.55 -9.00 -13.32
C ILE A 82 5.71 -9.22 -14.28
N PRO A 83 6.17 -8.23 -15.09
CA PRO A 83 7.30 -8.45 -15.98
C PRO A 83 8.60 -8.83 -15.24
N ALA A 84 8.85 -8.23 -14.07
CA ALA A 84 10.02 -8.58 -13.27
C ALA A 84 9.93 -10.02 -12.71
N LEU A 85 8.75 -10.43 -12.23
CA LEU A 85 8.51 -11.81 -11.77
C LEU A 85 8.62 -12.83 -12.92
N GLU A 86 8.12 -12.49 -14.12
CA GLU A 86 8.29 -13.33 -15.32
C GLU A 86 9.77 -13.48 -15.70
N GLY A 87 10.56 -12.43 -15.46
CA GLY A 87 12.02 -12.48 -15.59
C GLY A 87 12.75 -13.23 -14.46
N GLY A 88 12.03 -13.87 -13.54
CA GLY A 88 12.61 -14.63 -12.42
C GLY A 88 13.14 -13.77 -11.27
N LYS A 89 12.87 -12.45 -11.27
CA LYS A 89 13.37 -11.53 -10.26
C LYS A 89 12.55 -11.56 -8.98
N CYS A 90 13.17 -11.15 -7.86
CA CYS A 90 12.46 -10.86 -6.63
C CYS A 90 11.88 -9.44 -6.68
N VAL A 91 10.61 -9.28 -6.31
CA VAL A 91 9.96 -7.96 -6.27
C VAL A 91 9.33 -7.72 -4.91
N VAL A 92 9.60 -6.54 -4.35
CA VAL A 92 8.94 -6.03 -3.15
C VAL A 92 7.99 -4.90 -3.56
N ALA A 93 6.68 -5.11 -3.43
CA ALA A 93 5.68 -4.08 -3.66
C ALA A 93 5.36 -3.33 -2.36
N VAL A 94 5.39 -1.99 -2.40
CA VAL A 94 5.11 -1.14 -1.24
C VAL A 94 4.42 0.17 -1.61
N PRO A 95 3.30 0.56 -0.99
CA PRO A 95 2.41 -0.35 -0.26
C PRO A 95 1.68 -1.32 -1.18
N TYR A 96 0.97 -2.30 -0.59
CA TYR A 96 0.21 -3.29 -1.34
C TYR A 96 -1.28 -3.29 -0.92
N ILE A 97 -2.01 -4.37 -1.23
CA ILE A 97 -3.48 -4.41 -1.11
C ILE A 97 -4.02 -4.17 0.29
N GLN A 98 -3.30 -4.56 1.35
CA GLN A 98 -3.80 -4.40 2.71
C GLN A 98 -3.87 -2.94 3.14
N THR A 99 -3.01 -2.08 2.60
CA THR A 99 -3.10 -0.63 2.84
C THR A 99 -4.41 -0.05 2.26
N GLY A 100 -4.78 -0.44 1.03
CA GLY A 100 -6.05 -0.02 0.43
C GLY A 100 -7.28 -0.59 1.15
N PHE A 101 -7.20 -1.86 1.59
CA PHE A 101 -8.23 -2.49 2.41
C PHE A 101 -8.39 -1.80 3.77
N ALA A 102 -7.27 -1.52 4.45
CA ALA A 102 -7.27 -0.83 5.74
C ALA A 102 -7.96 0.52 5.64
N PHE A 103 -7.56 1.33 4.64
CA PHE A 103 -8.19 2.62 4.40
C PHE A 103 -9.70 2.48 4.15
N GLY A 104 -10.09 1.62 3.23
CA GLY A 104 -11.50 1.43 2.93
C GLY A 104 -12.32 0.96 4.13
N ALA A 105 -11.77 0.02 4.93
CA ALA A 105 -12.43 -0.47 6.14
C ALA A 105 -12.56 0.63 7.21
N VAL A 106 -11.50 1.38 7.45
CA VAL A 106 -11.49 2.51 8.40
C VAL A 106 -12.45 3.62 7.97
N ALA A 107 -12.56 3.85 6.67
CA ALA A 107 -13.52 4.80 6.09
C ALA A 107 -14.97 4.26 6.02
N GLY A 108 -15.24 3.09 6.58
CA GLY A 108 -16.58 2.50 6.62
C GLY A 108 -17.09 1.93 5.30
N LEU A 109 -16.20 1.65 4.35
CA LEU A 109 -16.60 1.06 3.07
C LEU A 109 -16.92 -0.44 3.22
N PRO A 110 -17.93 -0.95 2.49
CA PRO A 110 -18.32 -2.35 2.59
C PRO A 110 -17.18 -3.31 2.22
N GLN A 111 -16.89 -4.29 3.07
CA GLN A 111 -15.85 -5.29 2.85
C GLN A 111 -16.01 -6.02 1.51
N LYS A 112 -17.25 -6.37 1.14
CA LYS A 112 -17.54 -7.02 -0.14
C LYS A 112 -17.11 -6.16 -1.33
N TRP A 113 -17.36 -4.87 -1.27
CA TRP A 113 -16.94 -3.94 -2.34
C TRP A 113 -15.41 -3.84 -2.42
N LEU A 114 -14.72 -3.73 -1.28
CA LEU A 114 -13.25 -3.72 -1.27
C LEU A 114 -12.67 -5.00 -1.87
N THR A 115 -13.25 -6.16 -1.54
CA THR A 115 -12.84 -7.45 -2.11
C THR A 115 -12.98 -7.46 -3.63
N GLU A 116 -14.06 -6.91 -4.17
CA GLU A 116 -14.26 -6.83 -5.63
C GLU A 116 -13.29 -5.85 -6.28
N VAL A 117 -13.03 -4.69 -5.65
CA VAL A 117 -12.09 -3.70 -6.17
C VAL A 117 -10.68 -4.28 -6.29
N PHE A 118 -10.21 -5.01 -5.28
CA PHE A 118 -8.84 -5.57 -5.27
C PHE A 118 -8.74 -7.02 -5.81
N ARG A 119 -9.83 -7.57 -6.35
CA ARG A 119 -9.84 -8.96 -6.86
C ARG A 119 -8.81 -9.24 -7.97
N PHE A 120 -8.39 -8.21 -8.69
CA PHE A 120 -7.36 -8.34 -9.72
C PHE A 120 -5.96 -8.56 -9.15
N ALA A 121 -5.74 -8.12 -7.91
CA ALA A 121 -4.42 -8.12 -7.30
C ALA A 121 -4.12 -9.51 -6.71
N PRO A 122 -3.03 -10.11 -7.12
CA PRO A 122 -2.64 -11.43 -6.65
C PRO A 122 -2.07 -11.39 -5.23
N ASN A 123 -2.07 -12.52 -4.54
CA ASN A 123 -1.46 -12.61 -3.22
C ASN A 123 0.07 -12.61 -3.34
N ALA A 124 0.75 -11.86 -2.48
CA ALA A 124 2.19 -11.98 -2.33
C ALA A 124 2.55 -13.34 -1.71
N THR A 125 3.73 -13.84 -2.00
CA THR A 125 4.28 -15.06 -1.37
C THR A 125 4.46 -14.86 0.12
N GLU A 126 4.93 -13.67 0.50
CA GLU A 126 5.05 -13.23 1.89
C GLU A 126 4.58 -11.78 2.02
N SER A 127 3.84 -11.51 3.07
CA SER A 127 3.31 -10.18 3.36
C SER A 127 3.86 -9.67 4.69
N TYR A 128 4.34 -8.45 4.67
CA TYR A 128 4.93 -7.77 5.81
C TYR A 128 4.17 -6.48 6.11
N ARG A 129 4.21 -6.05 7.35
CA ARG A 129 3.79 -4.71 7.75
C ARG A 129 4.96 -3.94 8.34
N LEU A 130 5.04 -2.67 8.00
CA LEU A 130 5.93 -1.74 8.66
C LEU A 130 5.15 -0.98 9.72
N ASN A 131 5.58 -1.11 10.98
CA ASN A 131 5.03 -0.31 12.06
C ASN A 131 5.53 1.13 11.90
N GLY A 132 4.61 2.05 11.67
CA GLY A 132 4.91 3.47 11.70
C GLY A 132 5.29 3.91 13.12
N THR A 133 6.54 3.72 13.49
CA THR A 133 7.07 4.09 14.82
C THR A 133 7.55 5.53 14.88
N SER A 134 7.08 6.41 14.06
CA SER A 134 7.63 7.75 14.06
C SER A 134 6.58 8.80 14.35
N SER A 135 6.54 9.22 15.62
CA SER A 135 6.04 10.54 16.05
C SER A 135 6.91 11.71 15.51
N ARG A 136 7.78 11.49 14.54
CA ARG A 136 8.49 12.56 13.89
C ARG A 136 7.50 13.40 13.08
N LYS A 137 7.40 14.67 13.44
CA LYS A 137 6.72 15.69 12.64
C LYS A 137 7.28 15.57 11.23
N LEU A 138 6.47 15.03 10.33
CA LEU A 138 6.78 15.03 8.91
C LEU A 138 6.89 16.48 8.46
N GLY A 139 8.03 16.84 7.88
CA GLY A 139 8.18 18.14 7.24
C GLY A 139 7.21 18.23 6.05
N PRO A 140 6.80 19.45 5.65
CA PRO A 140 5.98 19.63 4.46
C PRO A 140 6.78 19.26 3.19
N PRO A 141 6.20 18.70 2.15
CA PRO A 141 4.93 18.03 2.00
C PRO A 141 5.13 16.60 1.42
N THR A 142 5.50 15.67 2.23
CA THR A 142 5.36 14.25 1.87
C THR A 142 4.10 13.73 2.53
N SER A 143 2.95 14.29 2.13
CA SER A 143 1.67 13.77 2.55
C SER A 143 1.49 12.40 1.92
N GLY A 144 1.85 11.37 2.66
CA GLY A 144 1.52 10.01 2.29
C GLY A 144 0.00 9.84 2.16
N PHE A 145 -0.40 8.78 1.50
CA PHE A 145 -1.81 8.46 1.28
C PHE A 145 -2.65 8.52 2.56
N ILE A 146 -2.14 8.01 3.67
CA ILE A 146 -2.87 7.97 4.95
C ILE A 146 -3.02 9.36 5.55
N GLU A 147 -2.01 10.20 5.44
CA GLU A 147 -2.08 11.58 5.92
C GLU A 147 -3.10 12.39 5.11
N PHE A 148 -3.09 12.23 3.79
CA PHE A 148 -4.10 12.83 2.92
C PHE A 148 -5.51 12.34 3.29
N CYS A 149 -5.68 11.02 3.49
CA CYS A 149 -6.96 10.45 3.88
C CYS A 149 -7.43 10.93 5.26
N SER A 150 -6.50 11.04 6.23
CA SER A 150 -6.80 11.58 7.56
C SER A 150 -7.30 13.01 7.49
N THR A 151 -6.64 13.83 6.69
CA THR A 151 -7.05 15.23 6.48
C THR A 151 -8.39 15.31 5.76
N THR A 152 -8.63 14.45 4.76
CA THR A 152 -9.88 14.42 4.00
C THR A 152 -11.07 14.01 4.87
N LEU A 153 -10.89 13.05 5.76
CA LEU A 153 -11.92 12.59 6.68
C LEU A 153 -11.97 13.41 7.98
N ASN A 154 -11.09 14.40 8.14
CA ASN A 154 -10.95 15.19 9.36
C ASN A 154 -10.76 14.33 10.62
N GLU A 155 -9.98 13.25 10.49
CA GLU A 155 -9.73 12.30 11.55
C GLU A 155 -8.31 11.73 11.45
N ASP A 156 -7.62 11.58 12.59
CA ASP A 156 -6.36 10.81 12.60
C ASP A 156 -6.64 9.32 12.43
N LEU A 157 -6.38 8.82 11.24
CA LEU A 157 -6.64 7.43 10.88
C LEU A 157 -5.56 6.46 11.39
N ARG A 158 -4.38 6.95 11.79
CA ARG A 158 -3.25 6.11 12.20
C ARG A 158 -3.59 5.08 13.28
N PRO A 159 -4.31 5.42 14.38
CA PRO A 159 -4.68 4.43 15.38
C PRO A 159 -5.59 3.33 14.83
N LYS A 160 -6.55 3.70 13.96
CA LYS A 160 -7.46 2.73 13.32
C LYS A 160 -6.72 1.80 12.37
N PHE A 161 -5.76 2.32 11.61
CA PHE A 161 -4.88 1.52 10.77
C PHE A 161 -4.03 0.56 11.62
N ALA A 162 -3.44 1.04 12.71
CA ALA A 162 -2.67 0.20 13.61
C ALA A 162 -3.51 -0.99 14.10
N THR A 163 -4.72 -0.74 14.58
CA THR A 163 -5.66 -1.78 15.02
C THR A 163 -5.98 -2.77 13.90
N TYR A 164 -6.22 -2.29 12.67
CA TYR A 164 -6.47 -3.15 11.52
C TYR A 164 -5.31 -4.09 11.23
N PHE A 165 -4.08 -3.57 11.22
CA PHE A 165 -2.89 -4.38 10.97
C PHE A 165 -2.55 -5.34 12.11
N GLU A 166 -2.79 -4.97 13.36
CA GLU A 166 -2.68 -5.88 14.51
C GLU A 166 -3.65 -7.08 14.40
N ASP A 167 -4.85 -6.84 13.87
CA ASP A 167 -5.80 -7.93 13.61
C ASP A 167 -5.32 -8.85 12.47
N LEU A 168 -4.70 -8.30 11.42
CA LEU A 168 -4.09 -9.10 10.36
C LEU A 168 -2.94 -9.98 10.87
N ASP A 169 -2.11 -9.45 11.77
CA ASP A 169 -1.03 -10.22 12.41
C ASP A 169 -1.58 -11.38 13.20
N ARG A 170 -2.57 -11.12 14.06
CA ARG A 170 -3.22 -12.16 14.87
C ARG A 170 -3.80 -13.30 14.01
N ARG A 171 -4.19 -13.00 12.79
CA ARG A 171 -4.68 -13.97 11.80
C ARG A 171 -3.57 -14.62 10.97
N GLY A 172 -2.31 -14.29 11.20
CA GLY A 172 -1.16 -14.80 10.46
C GLY A 172 -1.11 -14.37 8.99
N ARG A 173 -1.77 -13.28 8.64
CA ARG A 173 -1.84 -12.78 7.26
C ARG A 173 -0.75 -11.77 6.91
N CYS A 174 -0.02 -11.31 7.90
CA CYS A 174 1.01 -10.31 7.76
C CYS A 174 2.05 -10.52 8.87
N ARG A 175 3.31 -10.22 8.62
CA ARG A 175 4.40 -10.31 9.59
C ARG A 175 4.94 -8.92 9.90
N PRO A 176 5.29 -8.59 11.14
CA PRO A 176 6.02 -7.35 11.42
C PRO A 176 7.40 -7.38 10.76
N LEU A 177 7.80 -6.25 10.19
CA LEU A 177 9.12 -6.05 9.56
C LEU A 177 10.05 -5.33 10.53
#